data_2dd2b4d5db6a95a387ed98172dc985b7
#
_entry.id   2dd2b4d5db6a95a387ed98172dc985b7
#
_cell.length_a   1.000
_cell.length_b   1.000
_cell.length_c   1.000
_cell.angle_alpha   90.00
_cell.angle_beta   90.00
_cell.angle_gamma   90.00
#
_symmetry.space_group_name_H-M   'P 1'
#
loop_
_entity.id
_entity.type
_entity.pdbx_description
1 polymer ?
#
loop_
_entity_poly.entity_id
_entity_poly.type
_entity_poly.pdbx_seq_one_letter_code
_entity_poly.pdbx_strand_id
1 'polypeptide(L)'
;GEEVNNEVLELFRQARKSGWSKTQFLEAAARIQGVLVPSFYVPHWNPDGTLHDLTPTHGAPARVTKRIIQDLDACYYPTDPIVPSTEIVHDRVNVELFRGCIRGCRFCQAGYVYRPVRPRKPETIIRQGIESLKNTGYQEATLLSLSSSDYRPLDEVCDGLLEYCEPRSMSLALPSLRADNFSMDIMSRLQKVRKGGLTFAPEAGTQRLRDAINKNVREEDLLHSCRVAFEGGWNGIKLYFMLGLPTETDEDVLGIAELANQVLHTWRMYCLLYTSDAADEAR
;
A
#
# COMPACT_ATOMS: atom_id res chain seq x y z
N GLY A 1 12.87 -7.06 -7.55
CA GLY A 1 13.07 -6.58 -8.78
C GLY A 1 14.40 -5.96 -9.14
N GLU A 2 14.98 -5.08 -8.33
CA GLU A 2 16.08 -4.20 -8.75
C GLU A 2 17.32 -4.98 -9.21
N GLU A 3 17.75 -5.99 -8.46
CA GLU A 3 18.92 -6.81 -8.82
C GLU A 3 18.66 -7.69 -10.04
N VAL A 4 17.52 -8.41 -10.05
CA VAL A 4 17.14 -9.30 -11.16
C VAL A 4 17.04 -8.54 -12.48
N ASN A 5 16.54 -7.30 -12.45
CA ASN A 5 16.44 -6.46 -13.63
C ASN A 5 17.82 -6.21 -14.26
N ASN A 6 18.83 -5.91 -13.45
CA ASN A 6 20.18 -5.69 -13.92
C ASN A 6 20.79 -6.99 -14.53
N GLU A 7 20.56 -8.13 -13.88
CA GLU A 7 21.03 -9.43 -14.40
C GLU A 7 20.39 -9.78 -15.75
N VAL A 8 19.08 -9.57 -15.88
CA VAL A 8 18.36 -9.81 -17.14
C VAL A 8 18.83 -8.86 -18.25
N LEU A 9 19.05 -7.59 -17.94
CA LEU A 9 19.54 -6.60 -18.92
C LEU A 9 20.96 -6.93 -19.37
N GLU A 10 21.83 -7.32 -18.48
CA GLU A 10 23.21 -7.71 -18.84
C GLU A 10 23.21 -8.97 -19.71
N LEU A 11 22.41 -9.99 -19.32
CA LEU A 11 22.21 -11.18 -20.14
C LEU A 11 21.69 -10.83 -21.55
N PHE A 12 20.72 -9.88 -21.64
CA PHE A 12 20.20 -9.44 -22.92
C PHE A 12 21.26 -8.76 -23.79
N ARG A 13 22.11 -7.90 -23.19
CA ARG A 13 23.24 -7.26 -23.90
C ARG A 13 24.21 -8.30 -24.45
N GLN A 14 24.53 -9.32 -23.62
CA GLN A 14 25.39 -10.42 -24.03
C GLN A 14 24.75 -11.22 -25.19
N ALA A 15 23.48 -11.59 -25.06
CA ALA A 15 22.73 -12.31 -26.08
C ALA A 15 22.74 -11.58 -27.44
N ARG A 16 22.53 -10.27 -27.43
CA ARG A 16 22.59 -9.43 -28.64
C ARG A 16 23.98 -9.42 -29.27
N LYS A 17 25.04 -9.25 -28.48
CA LYS A 17 26.41 -9.25 -28.98
C LYS A 17 26.80 -10.61 -29.60
N SER A 18 26.30 -11.70 -29.05
CA SER A 18 26.61 -13.07 -29.47
C SER A 18 25.66 -13.64 -30.52
N GLY A 19 24.65 -12.85 -30.98
CA GLY A 19 23.70 -13.29 -31.99
C GLY A 19 22.78 -14.43 -31.53
N TRP A 20 22.46 -14.49 -30.24
CA TRP A 20 21.57 -15.53 -29.72
C TRP A 20 20.16 -15.43 -30.27
N SER A 21 19.54 -16.60 -30.49
CA SER A 21 18.11 -16.66 -30.75
C SER A 21 17.30 -16.29 -29.49
N LYS A 22 16.02 -15.96 -29.68
CA LYS A 22 15.08 -15.72 -28.56
C LYS A 22 15.04 -16.90 -27.59
N THR A 23 15.02 -18.13 -28.13
CA THR A 23 14.99 -19.35 -27.30
C THR A 23 16.24 -19.49 -26.44
N GLN A 24 17.43 -19.30 -27.01
CA GLN A 24 18.69 -19.34 -26.24
C GLN A 24 18.74 -18.28 -25.14
N PHE A 25 18.26 -17.06 -25.42
CA PHE A 25 18.16 -16.02 -24.40
C PHE A 25 17.19 -16.44 -23.28
N LEU A 26 16.00 -16.95 -23.61
CA LEU A 26 15.00 -17.37 -22.62
C LEU A 26 15.48 -18.57 -21.78
N GLU A 27 16.19 -19.54 -22.37
CA GLU A 27 16.79 -20.65 -21.66
C GLU A 27 17.85 -20.19 -20.63
N ALA A 28 18.65 -19.21 -20.99
CA ALA A 28 19.61 -18.61 -20.08
C ALA A 28 18.91 -17.77 -18.99
N ALA A 29 17.89 -16.99 -19.36
CA ALA A 29 17.12 -16.17 -18.42
C ALA A 29 16.37 -17.03 -17.39
N ALA A 30 15.82 -18.18 -17.78
CA ALA A 30 15.14 -19.10 -16.87
C ALA A 30 16.03 -19.65 -15.74
N ARG A 31 17.36 -19.53 -15.85
CA ARG A 31 18.33 -19.92 -14.83
C ARG A 31 18.61 -18.84 -13.80
N ILE A 32 18.20 -17.59 -14.08
CA ILE A 32 18.30 -16.47 -13.12
C ILE A 32 17.24 -16.68 -12.03
N GLN A 33 17.66 -16.64 -10.78
CA GLN A 33 16.73 -16.80 -9.65
C GLN A 33 15.62 -15.75 -9.70
N GLY A 34 14.36 -16.19 -9.66
CA GLY A 34 13.18 -15.34 -9.67
C GLY A 34 12.62 -15.01 -11.06
N VAL A 35 13.28 -15.50 -12.12
CA VAL A 35 12.77 -15.36 -13.50
C VAL A 35 11.93 -16.59 -13.86
N LEU A 36 10.67 -16.36 -14.20
CA LEU A 36 9.75 -17.35 -14.75
C LEU A 36 9.56 -17.09 -16.25
N VAL A 37 9.78 -18.12 -17.06
CA VAL A 37 9.45 -18.11 -18.49
C VAL A 37 8.21 -18.98 -18.70
N PRO A 38 7.00 -18.43 -18.76
CA PRO A 38 5.75 -19.23 -18.76
C PRO A 38 5.68 -20.26 -19.89
N SER A 39 6.22 -19.94 -21.07
CA SER A 39 6.22 -20.85 -22.23
C SER A 39 7.07 -22.12 -22.06
N PHE A 40 7.85 -22.19 -20.99
CA PHE A 40 8.67 -23.39 -20.67
C PHE A 40 7.98 -24.32 -19.69
N TYR A 41 6.70 -24.10 -19.37
CA TYR A 41 5.91 -24.96 -18.49
C TYR A 41 4.66 -25.43 -19.20
N VAL A 42 4.56 -26.74 -19.41
CA VAL A 42 3.40 -27.37 -20.03
C VAL A 42 2.36 -27.71 -18.95
N PRO A 43 1.16 -27.11 -19.00
CA PRO A 43 0.11 -27.40 -18.03
C PRO A 43 -0.54 -28.75 -18.36
N HIS A 44 -0.75 -29.57 -17.35
CA HIS A 44 -1.57 -30.78 -17.39
C HIS A 44 -2.85 -30.55 -16.60
N TRP A 45 -3.99 -30.88 -17.19
CA TRP A 45 -5.28 -30.60 -16.61
C TRP A 45 -5.99 -31.88 -16.19
N ASN A 46 -6.69 -31.83 -15.06
CA ASN A 46 -7.59 -32.89 -14.65
C ASN A 46 -8.86 -32.90 -15.52
N PRO A 47 -9.64 -34.02 -15.55
CA PRO A 47 -10.90 -34.09 -16.31
C PRO A 47 -11.94 -33.04 -15.91
N ASP A 48 -11.88 -32.51 -14.68
CA ASP A 48 -12.76 -31.47 -14.15
C ASP A 48 -12.32 -30.05 -14.51
N GLY A 49 -11.25 -29.89 -15.31
CA GLY A 49 -10.71 -28.61 -15.71
C GLY A 49 -9.80 -27.93 -14.69
N THR A 50 -9.48 -28.56 -13.57
CA THR A 50 -8.49 -28.06 -12.61
C THR A 50 -7.08 -28.37 -13.07
N LEU A 51 -6.12 -27.49 -12.71
CA LEU A 51 -4.69 -27.73 -13.03
C LEU A 51 -4.17 -28.90 -12.19
N HIS A 52 -3.62 -29.92 -12.85
CA HIS A 52 -2.96 -31.04 -12.21
C HIS A 52 -1.52 -30.70 -11.84
N ASP A 53 -0.69 -30.39 -12.83
CA ASP A 53 0.69 -29.98 -12.66
C ASP A 53 1.22 -29.11 -13.81
N LEU A 54 2.48 -28.67 -13.67
CA LEU A 54 3.23 -27.94 -14.68
C LEU A 54 4.54 -28.67 -14.93
N THR A 55 4.72 -29.26 -16.11
CA THR A 55 5.98 -29.92 -16.47
C THR A 55 6.97 -28.92 -17.08
N PRO A 56 8.15 -28.70 -16.48
CA PRO A 56 9.17 -27.82 -17.04
C PRO A 56 9.79 -28.41 -18.30
N THR A 57 10.08 -27.56 -19.27
CA THR A 57 10.78 -27.86 -20.53
C THR A 57 11.99 -26.94 -20.69
N HIS A 58 12.81 -27.13 -21.74
CA HIS A 58 13.96 -26.27 -22.05
C HIS A 58 14.97 -26.12 -20.89
N GLY A 59 15.04 -27.08 -20.00
CA GLY A 59 15.93 -27.02 -18.84
C GLY A 59 15.52 -26.00 -17.80
N ALA A 60 14.26 -25.51 -17.82
CA ALA A 60 13.71 -24.63 -16.79
C ALA A 60 13.62 -25.36 -15.44
N PRO A 61 13.79 -24.66 -14.30
CA PRO A 61 13.69 -25.28 -12.98
C PRO A 61 12.26 -25.75 -12.69
N ALA A 62 12.11 -26.90 -12.04
CA ALA A 62 10.79 -27.40 -11.63
C ALA A 62 10.08 -26.44 -10.67
N ARG A 63 10.82 -25.60 -9.95
CA ARG A 63 10.31 -24.59 -9.03
C ARG A 63 11.11 -23.31 -9.17
N VAL A 64 10.42 -22.21 -9.45
CA VAL A 64 11.02 -20.88 -9.47
C VAL A 64 10.96 -20.27 -8.07
N THR A 65 12.14 -20.04 -7.48
CA THR A 65 12.24 -19.39 -6.16
C THR A 65 12.22 -17.88 -6.34
N LYS A 66 11.29 -17.21 -5.66
CA LYS A 66 11.19 -15.75 -5.67
C LYS A 66 12.49 -15.10 -5.20
N ARG A 67 13.00 -14.14 -5.97
CA ARG A 67 14.11 -13.28 -5.57
C ARG A 67 13.58 -12.10 -4.74
N ILE A 68 14.16 -11.85 -3.59
CA ILE A 68 13.82 -10.73 -2.71
C ILE A 68 15.07 -9.93 -2.36
N ILE A 69 14.92 -8.62 -2.24
CA ILE A 69 15.92 -7.73 -1.65
C ILE A 69 15.91 -7.97 -0.14
N GLN A 70 17.04 -8.35 0.43
CA GLN A 70 17.17 -8.65 1.86
C GLN A 70 17.30 -7.36 2.69
N ASP A 71 18.12 -6.43 2.23
CA ASP A 71 18.36 -5.14 2.86
C ASP A 71 17.79 -4.02 1.98
N LEU A 72 16.68 -3.41 2.43
CA LEU A 72 16.06 -2.31 1.71
C LEU A 72 16.81 -0.97 1.90
N ASP A 73 17.59 -0.82 2.95
CA ASP A 73 18.38 0.39 3.17
C ASP A 73 19.55 0.50 2.19
N ALA A 74 20.13 -0.64 1.83
CA ALA A 74 21.18 -0.73 0.81
C ALA A 74 20.64 -0.74 -0.64
N CYS A 75 19.32 -0.90 -0.82
CA CYS A 75 18.68 -0.94 -2.13
C CYS A 75 18.71 0.45 -2.79
N TYR A 76 18.96 0.46 -4.12
CA TYR A 76 18.88 1.69 -4.90
C TYR A 76 17.50 2.36 -4.74
N TYR A 77 17.52 3.64 -4.45
CA TYR A 77 16.34 4.51 -4.42
C TYR A 77 16.68 5.82 -5.17
N PRO A 78 15.90 6.22 -6.20
CA PRO A 78 16.15 7.44 -6.96
C PRO A 78 15.71 8.66 -6.13
N THR A 79 16.67 9.42 -5.61
CA THR A 79 16.42 10.69 -4.93
C THR A 79 16.37 11.88 -5.88
N ASP A 80 16.76 11.67 -7.14
CA ASP A 80 16.71 12.65 -8.22
C ASP A 80 15.98 12.05 -9.45
N PRO A 81 14.67 11.79 -9.36
CA PRO A 81 13.90 11.25 -10.48
C PRO A 81 13.61 12.34 -11.53
N ILE A 82 13.37 11.91 -12.77
CA ILE A 82 12.87 12.80 -13.83
C ILE A 82 11.47 13.29 -13.45
N VAL A 83 11.32 14.60 -13.33
CA VAL A 83 10.04 15.24 -13.01
C VAL A 83 9.32 15.58 -14.32
N PRO A 84 8.03 15.21 -14.48
CA PRO A 84 7.22 15.57 -15.65
C PRO A 84 7.05 17.09 -15.78
N SER A 85 6.99 17.59 -17.00
CA SER A 85 6.69 19.00 -17.29
C SER A 85 5.19 19.33 -17.34
N THR A 86 4.33 18.30 -17.23
CA THR A 86 2.87 18.42 -17.22
C THR A 86 2.32 17.90 -15.90
N GLU A 87 1.13 18.38 -15.50
CA GLU A 87 0.43 17.83 -14.32
C GLU A 87 0.18 16.33 -14.47
N ILE A 88 0.45 15.60 -13.40
CA ILE A 88 0.19 14.16 -13.28
C ILE A 88 -0.67 13.88 -12.05
N VAL A 89 -1.36 12.74 -12.03
CA VAL A 89 -2.28 12.35 -10.95
C VAL A 89 -1.58 12.28 -9.58
N HIS A 90 -0.30 11.89 -9.57
CA HIS A 90 0.49 11.73 -8.33
C HIS A 90 1.72 12.64 -8.35
N ASP A 91 1.47 13.94 -8.33
CA ASP A 91 2.51 14.98 -8.36
C ASP A 91 3.16 15.16 -6.98
N ARG A 92 3.90 14.14 -6.53
CA ARG A 92 4.46 14.05 -5.18
C ARG A 92 5.64 13.09 -5.08
N VAL A 93 6.45 13.27 -4.05
CA VAL A 93 7.49 12.30 -3.66
C VAL A 93 6.85 11.09 -2.98
N ASN A 94 7.23 9.89 -3.40
CA ASN A 94 6.80 8.65 -2.77
C ASN A 94 7.97 7.97 -2.06
N VAL A 95 7.89 7.79 -0.75
CA VAL A 95 8.93 7.14 0.05
C VAL A 95 8.40 5.84 0.63
N GLU A 96 9.08 4.74 0.33
CA GLU A 96 8.68 3.41 0.78
C GLU A 96 9.15 3.14 2.21
N LEU A 97 8.19 2.84 3.12
CA LEU A 97 8.49 2.47 4.52
C LEU A 97 9.02 1.04 4.63
N PHE A 98 8.32 0.10 4.00
CA PHE A 98 8.65 -1.33 4.03
C PHE A 98 7.94 -2.08 2.92
N ARG A 99 8.41 -3.27 2.61
CA ARG A 99 7.77 -4.23 1.70
C ARG A 99 7.19 -5.41 2.47
N GLY A 100 6.08 -5.94 1.98
CA GLY A 100 5.35 -7.03 2.60
C GLY A 100 4.23 -6.56 3.50
N CYS A 101 3.46 -7.52 4.02
CA CYS A 101 2.38 -7.28 4.98
C CYS A 101 2.24 -8.48 5.91
N ILE A 102 2.03 -8.22 7.21
CA ILE A 102 1.86 -9.26 8.23
C ILE A 102 0.41 -9.75 8.35
N ARG A 103 -0.56 -9.02 7.79
CA ARG A 103 -1.98 -9.18 8.13
C ARG A 103 -2.59 -10.48 7.63
N GLY A 104 -2.43 -10.94 6.48
CA GLY A 104 -2.95 -12.23 6.01
C GLY A 104 -4.43 -12.22 5.64
N CYS A 105 -4.96 -11.08 5.18
CA CYS A 105 -6.30 -11.02 4.59
C CYS A 105 -6.40 -12.02 3.44
N ARG A 106 -7.44 -12.87 3.43
CA ARG A 106 -7.56 -14.02 2.52
C ARG A 106 -7.69 -13.64 1.05
N PHE A 107 -8.28 -12.49 0.76
CA PHE A 107 -8.43 -11.95 -0.60
C PHE A 107 -7.17 -11.25 -1.13
N CYS A 108 -6.19 -10.92 -0.27
CA CYS A 108 -5.09 -10.04 -0.61
C CYS A 108 -3.89 -10.81 -1.16
N GLN A 109 -3.71 -10.83 -2.47
CA GLN A 109 -2.53 -11.42 -3.11
C GLN A 109 -1.23 -10.74 -2.68
N ALA A 110 -1.24 -9.42 -2.51
CA ALA A 110 -0.06 -8.65 -2.11
C ALA A 110 0.51 -9.10 -0.75
N GLY A 111 -0.36 -9.45 0.20
CA GLY A 111 0.04 -9.99 1.50
C GLY A 111 0.82 -11.30 1.43
N TYR A 112 0.67 -12.07 0.36
CA TYR A 112 1.39 -13.32 0.12
C TYR A 112 2.62 -13.10 -0.78
N VAL A 113 2.46 -12.38 -1.90
CA VAL A 113 3.51 -12.17 -2.90
C VAL A 113 4.70 -11.39 -2.33
N TYR A 114 4.46 -10.39 -1.48
CA TYR A 114 5.53 -9.52 -0.97
C TYR A 114 6.10 -9.93 0.39
N ARG A 115 5.75 -11.08 0.94
CA ARG A 115 6.39 -11.63 2.13
C ARG A 115 7.84 -12.04 1.84
N PRO A 116 8.73 -11.97 2.87
CA PRO A 116 8.58 -11.47 4.24
C PRO A 116 8.47 -9.95 4.32
N VAL A 117 8.03 -9.43 5.48
CA VAL A 117 8.08 -8.00 5.77
C VAL A 117 9.54 -7.56 5.95
N ARG A 118 9.90 -6.50 5.26
CA ARG A 118 11.27 -5.94 5.27
C ARG A 118 11.15 -4.42 5.43
N PRO A 119 11.40 -3.89 6.63
CA PRO A 119 11.36 -2.45 6.88
C PRO A 119 12.65 -1.77 6.42
N ARG A 120 12.55 -0.48 6.09
CA ARG A 120 13.68 0.46 6.05
C ARG A 120 13.89 1.05 7.43
N LYS A 121 15.07 1.54 7.69
CA LYS A 121 15.38 2.31 8.91
C LYS A 121 14.80 3.72 8.80
N PRO A 122 14.37 4.33 9.93
CA PRO A 122 13.85 5.69 9.95
C PRO A 122 14.78 6.70 9.30
N GLU A 123 16.06 6.63 9.60
CA GLU A 123 17.07 7.57 9.09
C GLU A 123 17.19 7.50 7.56
N THR A 124 17.07 6.28 6.99
CA THR A 124 17.07 6.08 5.54
C THR A 124 15.84 6.71 4.89
N ILE A 125 14.66 6.53 5.48
CA ILE A 125 13.39 7.07 4.99
C ILE A 125 13.41 8.60 5.04
N ILE A 126 13.81 9.18 6.18
CA ILE A 126 13.89 10.63 6.38
C ILE A 126 14.87 11.26 5.37
N ARG A 127 16.07 10.69 5.25
CA ARG A 127 17.07 11.15 4.28
C ARG A 127 16.55 11.10 2.85
N GLN A 128 16.02 9.96 2.41
CA GLN A 128 15.48 9.77 1.06
C GLN A 128 14.32 10.75 0.77
N GLY A 129 13.42 10.94 1.73
CA GLY A 129 12.30 11.87 1.59
C GLY A 129 12.78 13.32 1.43
N ILE A 130 13.66 13.77 2.29
CA ILE A 130 14.21 15.15 2.24
C ILE A 130 15.02 15.40 0.97
N GLU A 131 15.89 14.48 0.59
CA GLU A 131 16.68 14.58 -0.65
C GLU A 131 15.78 14.64 -1.88
N SER A 132 14.77 13.78 -1.94
CA SER A 132 13.82 13.77 -3.06
C SER A 132 12.99 15.05 -3.14
N LEU A 133 12.50 15.58 -2.01
CA LEU A 133 11.79 16.87 -1.98
C LEU A 133 12.68 18.03 -2.47
N LYS A 134 13.96 18.04 -2.07
CA LYS A 134 14.92 19.05 -2.53
C LYS A 134 15.17 18.99 -4.02
N ASN A 135 15.32 17.78 -4.57
CA ASN A 135 15.74 17.60 -5.96
C ASN A 135 14.58 17.75 -6.94
N THR A 136 13.35 17.41 -6.52
CA THR A 136 12.17 17.45 -7.39
C THR A 136 11.38 18.74 -7.32
N GLY A 137 11.44 19.47 -6.20
CA GLY A 137 10.63 20.65 -5.93
C GLY A 137 9.16 20.35 -5.60
N TYR A 138 8.77 19.08 -5.44
CA TYR A 138 7.42 18.71 -5.03
C TYR A 138 7.07 19.26 -3.65
N GLN A 139 5.79 19.57 -3.46
CA GLN A 139 5.26 20.15 -2.23
C GLN A 139 4.60 19.11 -1.30
N GLU A 140 4.64 17.84 -1.69
CA GLU A 140 4.04 16.73 -0.93
C GLU A 140 4.97 15.51 -0.93
N ALA A 141 5.14 14.89 0.23
CA ALA A 141 5.71 13.56 0.37
C ALA A 141 4.64 12.56 0.85
N THR A 142 4.67 11.36 0.30
CA THR A 142 3.78 10.26 0.68
C THR A 142 4.59 9.08 1.19
N LEU A 143 4.24 8.57 2.36
CA LEU A 143 4.85 7.38 2.95
C LEU A 143 4.11 6.13 2.50
N LEU A 144 4.74 5.32 1.64
CA LEU A 144 4.11 4.16 1.02
C LEU A 144 4.43 2.85 1.75
N SER A 145 3.38 2.08 1.98
CA SER A 145 3.46 0.66 2.35
C SER A 145 2.12 -0.03 2.11
N LEU A 146 2.04 -1.35 2.35
CA LEU A 146 0.77 -2.08 2.35
C LEU A 146 -0.05 -1.86 3.64
N SER A 147 0.56 -1.33 4.70
CA SER A 147 -0.11 -1.08 6.00
C SER A 147 0.76 -0.16 6.85
N SER A 148 0.69 1.15 6.60
CA SER A 148 1.61 2.12 7.21
C SER A 148 1.54 2.16 8.74
N SER A 149 0.36 1.91 9.32
CA SER A 149 0.18 1.80 10.77
C SER A 149 0.90 0.61 11.41
N ASP A 150 1.39 -0.37 10.64
CA ASP A 150 2.16 -1.51 11.15
C ASP A 150 3.68 -1.24 11.20
N TYR A 151 4.12 -0.07 10.75
CA TYR A 151 5.51 0.36 10.86
C TYR A 151 5.76 0.96 12.24
N ARG A 152 6.45 0.21 13.11
CA ARG A 152 6.62 0.60 14.53
C ARG A 152 7.23 1.99 14.74
N PRO A 153 8.34 2.39 14.07
CA PRO A 153 8.94 3.71 14.26
C PRO A 153 8.29 4.77 13.35
N LEU A 154 6.96 4.71 13.14
CA LEU A 154 6.24 5.66 12.27
C LEU A 154 6.31 7.10 12.81
N ASP A 155 6.22 7.26 14.14
CA ASP A 155 6.32 8.56 14.79
C ASP A 155 7.65 9.22 14.50
N GLU A 156 8.76 8.51 14.66
CA GLU A 156 10.10 9.00 14.40
C GLU A 156 10.28 9.47 12.94
N VAL A 157 9.74 8.71 11.98
CA VAL A 157 9.78 9.09 10.56
C VAL A 157 8.93 10.34 10.30
N CYS A 158 7.73 10.41 10.89
CA CYS A 158 6.85 11.56 10.74
C CYS A 158 7.49 12.81 11.33
N ASP A 159 8.06 12.73 12.53
CA ASP A 159 8.73 13.86 13.18
C ASP A 159 9.93 14.36 12.38
N GLY A 160 10.81 13.46 11.93
CA GLY A 160 11.98 13.83 11.15
C GLY A 160 11.65 14.44 9.78
N LEU A 161 10.55 14.00 9.13
CA LEU A 161 10.11 14.60 7.88
C LEU A 161 9.37 15.93 8.12
N LEU A 162 8.55 16.04 9.17
CA LEU A 162 7.81 17.25 9.50
C LEU A 162 8.72 18.40 9.91
N GLU A 163 9.82 18.12 10.61
CA GLU A 163 10.85 19.13 10.93
C GLU A 163 11.36 19.85 9.67
N TYR A 164 11.48 19.11 8.55
CA TYR A 164 11.87 19.70 7.26
C TYR A 164 10.66 20.31 6.52
N CYS A 165 9.50 19.67 6.54
CA CYS A 165 8.33 19.99 5.71
C CYS A 165 7.53 21.18 6.27
N GLU A 166 7.26 21.25 7.59
CA GLU A 166 6.41 22.27 8.20
C GLU A 166 6.89 23.72 7.91
N PRO A 167 8.18 24.06 8.12
CA PRO A 167 8.68 25.43 7.85
C PRO A 167 8.61 25.83 6.38
N ARG A 168 8.42 24.85 5.47
CA ARG A 168 8.38 25.03 4.01
C ARG A 168 6.98 24.89 3.43
N SER A 169 5.97 24.73 4.29
CA SER A 169 4.58 24.50 3.88
C SER A 169 4.41 23.29 2.96
N MET A 170 5.25 22.28 3.11
CA MET A 170 5.16 21.00 2.40
C MET A 170 4.31 20.02 3.19
N SER A 171 3.45 19.24 2.50
CA SER A 171 2.56 18.28 3.14
C SER A 171 3.17 16.87 3.21
N LEU A 172 2.80 16.13 4.26
CA LEU A 172 3.13 14.73 4.44
C LEU A 172 1.84 13.89 4.47
N ALA A 173 1.76 12.85 3.64
CA ALA A 173 0.58 11.99 3.52
C ALA A 173 0.84 10.54 3.92
N LEU A 174 -0.13 9.92 4.58
CA LEU A 174 -0.16 8.51 4.98
C LEU A 174 -1.40 7.81 4.37
N PRO A 175 -1.32 7.25 3.16
CA PRO A 175 -2.50 6.74 2.46
C PRO A 175 -3.00 5.38 2.97
N SER A 176 -2.17 4.58 3.63
CA SER A 176 -2.47 3.17 3.98
C SER A 176 -2.70 3.00 5.49
N LEU A 177 -3.58 3.83 6.05
CA LEU A 177 -3.97 3.73 7.45
C LEU A 177 -5.04 2.65 7.64
N ARG A 178 -4.93 1.91 8.74
CA ARG A 178 -5.92 0.94 9.17
C ARG A 178 -6.79 1.51 10.29
N ALA A 179 -8.08 1.16 10.26
CA ALA A 179 -9.02 1.61 11.28
C ALA A 179 -8.73 1.04 12.67
N ASP A 180 -8.13 -0.16 12.76
CA ASP A 180 -7.77 -0.80 14.04
C ASP A 180 -6.47 -0.26 14.68
N ASN A 181 -5.77 0.65 13.99
CA ASN A 181 -4.53 1.25 14.49
C ASN A 181 -4.40 2.71 14.02
N PHE A 182 -5.44 3.50 14.27
CA PHE A 182 -5.49 4.91 13.92
C PHE A 182 -5.02 5.78 15.09
N SER A 183 -3.98 6.59 14.87
CA SER A 183 -3.42 7.50 15.87
C SER A 183 -3.76 8.94 15.56
N MET A 184 -4.53 9.58 16.46
CA MET A 184 -4.83 11.01 16.36
C MET A 184 -3.62 11.90 16.52
N ASP A 185 -2.67 11.49 17.35
CA ASP A 185 -1.47 12.28 17.58
C ASP A 185 -0.67 12.44 16.27
N ILE A 186 -0.43 11.34 15.56
CA ILE A 186 0.21 11.39 14.23
C ILE A 186 -0.62 12.25 13.28
N MET A 187 -1.93 12.01 13.21
CA MET A 187 -2.80 12.70 12.26
C MET A 187 -2.90 14.20 12.53
N SER A 188 -2.96 14.63 13.79
CA SER A 188 -3.00 16.05 14.15
C SER A 188 -1.71 16.78 13.72
N ARG A 189 -0.58 16.12 13.82
CA ARG A 189 0.71 16.66 13.35
C ARG A 189 0.79 16.77 11.83
N LEU A 190 0.34 15.73 11.11
CA LEU A 190 0.31 15.73 9.64
C LEU A 190 -0.61 16.79 9.04
N GLN A 191 -1.67 17.19 9.77
CA GLN A 191 -2.65 18.17 9.30
C GLN A 191 -2.21 19.63 9.41
N LYS A 192 -1.16 19.95 10.12
CA LYS A 192 -0.73 21.33 10.33
C LYS A 192 -0.53 22.11 9.03
N VAL A 193 -0.09 21.44 7.97
CA VAL A 193 0.10 22.05 6.66
C VAL A 193 -1.12 21.90 5.79
N ARG A 194 -1.65 20.68 5.65
CA ARG A 194 -2.81 20.38 4.80
C ARG A 194 -3.60 19.21 5.34
N LYS A 195 -4.93 19.36 5.47
CA LYS A 195 -5.83 18.25 5.78
C LYS A 195 -5.95 17.33 4.57
N GLY A 196 -5.43 16.11 4.69
CA GLY A 196 -5.66 15.03 3.72
C GLY A 196 -7.02 14.37 3.93
N GLY A 197 -7.60 13.76 2.89
CA GLY A 197 -8.77 12.90 3.03
C GLY A 197 -8.44 11.62 3.80
N LEU A 198 -9.36 11.17 4.65
CA LEU A 198 -9.26 9.88 5.33
C LEU A 198 -9.98 8.79 4.54
N THR A 199 -9.33 7.63 4.46
CA THR A 199 -9.89 6.45 3.81
C THR A 199 -9.70 5.25 4.72
N PHE A 200 -10.80 4.56 5.02
CA PHE A 200 -10.78 3.27 5.71
C PHE A 200 -11.35 2.18 4.81
N ALA A 201 -10.81 0.98 4.93
CA ALA A 201 -11.22 -0.17 4.15
C ALA A 201 -11.69 -1.31 5.07
N PRO A 202 -12.93 -1.29 5.57
CA PRO A 202 -13.50 -2.43 6.29
C PRO A 202 -13.68 -3.66 5.38
N GLU A 203 -13.80 -3.48 4.07
CA GLU A 203 -13.96 -4.45 2.99
C GLU A 203 -15.34 -5.12 2.99
N ALA A 204 -15.94 -5.44 4.14
CA ALA A 204 -17.24 -6.09 4.24
C ALA A 204 -18.16 -5.37 5.23
N GLY A 205 -19.48 -5.44 5.00
CA GLY A 205 -20.49 -4.76 5.79
C GLY A 205 -20.68 -5.39 7.18
N THR A 206 -20.59 -6.71 7.30
CA THR A 206 -20.81 -7.42 8.55
C THR A 206 -19.52 -7.91 9.21
N GLN A 207 -19.54 -8.06 10.54
CA GLN A 207 -18.41 -8.64 11.27
C GLN A 207 -18.15 -10.08 10.83
N ARG A 208 -19.21 -10.88 10.63
CA ARG A 208 -19.14 -12.26 10.13
C ARG A 208 -18.27 -12.35 8.86
N LEU A 209 -18.55 -11.50 7.88
CA LEU A 209 -17.83 -11.55 6.60
C LEU A 209 -16.41 -10.97 6.75
N ARG A 210 -16.19 -9.94 7.58
CA ARG A 210 -14.83 -9.46 7.92
C ARG A 210 -13.98 -10.56 8.54
N ASP A 211 -14.55 -11.37 9.42
CA ASP A 211 -13.87 -12.51 10.04
C ASP A 211 -13.61 -13.62 9.02
N ALA A 212 -14.60 -13.91 8.15
CA ALA A 212 -14.46 -14.90 7.08
C ALA A 212 -13.30 -14.59 6.13
N ILE A 213 -13.08 -13.32 5.79
CA ILE A 213 -11.97 -12.87 4.93
C ILE A 213 -10.67 -12.56 5.71
N ASN A 214 -10.65 -12.78 7.02
CA ASN A 214 -9.52 -12.50 7.91
C ASN A 214 -9.05 -11.03 7.83
N LYS A 215 -10.01 -10.08 7.78
CA LYS A 215 -9.67 -8.65 7.73
C LYS A 215 -9.18 -8.12 9.08
N ASN A 216 -9.60 -8.71 10.19
CA ASN A 216 -9.23 -8.34 11.56
C ASN A 216 -9.46 -6.85 11.86
N VAL A 217 -10.59 -6.30 11.42
CA VAL A 217 -11.09 -4.97 11.77
C VAL A 217 -12.46 -5.16 12.38
N ARG A 218 -12.62 -4.75 13.64
CA ARG A 218 -13.91 -4.77 14.32
C ARG A 218 -14.72 -3.55 13.96
N GLU A 219 -16.03 -3.68 14.04
CA GLU A 219 -16.94 -2.55 13.86
C GLU A 219 -16.63 -1.42 14.84
N GLU A 220 -16.39 -1.77 16.10
CA GLU A 220 -16.01 -0.83 17.17
C GLU A 220 -14.73 -0.05 16.84
N ASP A 221 -13.70 -0.70 16.27
CA ASP A 221 -12.45 -0.06 15.88
C ASP A 221 -12.69 0.98 14.78
N LEU A 222 -13.52 0.63 13.78
CA LEU A 222 -13.89 1.55 12.71
C LEU A 222 -14.66 2.76 13.23
N LEU A 223 -15.70 2.55 14.04
CA LEU A 223 -16.52 3.62 14.60
C LEU A 223 -15.72 4.52 15.54
N HIS A 224 -14.83 3.92 16.35
CA HIS A 224 -13.89 4.67 17.18
C HIS A 224 -12.99 5.58 16.33
N SER A 225 -12.38 5.03 15.28
CA SER A 225 -11.50 5.80 14.39
C SER A 225 -12.24 6.90 13.64
N CYS A 226 -13.49 6.64 13.22
CA CYS A 226 -14.37 7.66 12.62
C CYS A 226 -14.68 8.78 13.61
N ARG A 227 -15.06 8.45 14.86
CA ARG A 227 -15.33 9.43 15.91
C ARG A 227 -14.12 10.32 16.16
N VAL A 228 -12.97 9.69 16.41
CA VAL A 228 -11.70 10.39 16.65
C VAL A 228 -11.32 11.32 15.48
N ALA A 229 -11.59 10.89 14.24
CA ALA A 229 -11.36 11.72 13.06
C ALA A 229 -12.32 12.93 13.03
N PHE A 230 -13.59 12.76 13.31
CA PHE A 230 -14.57 13.85 13.33
C PHE A 230 -14.30 14.86 14.47
N GLU A 231 -13.93 14.39 15.66
CA GLU A 231 -13.43 15.22 16.76
C GLU A 231 -12.20 16.04 16.36
N GLY A 232 -11.31 15.45 15.54
CA GLY A 232 -10.15 16.11 14.94
C GLY A 232 -10.47 17.07 13.80
N GLY A 233 -11.77 17.26 13.47
CA GLY A 233 -12.23 18.23 12.46
C GLY A 233 -12.19 17.73 11.02
N TRP A 234 -12.21 16.42 10.78
CA TRP A 234 -12.52 15.90 9.44
C TRP A 234 -14.01 15.97 9.19
N ASN A 235 -14.39 16.43 8.00
CA ASN A 235 -15.79 16.58 7.59
C ASN A 235 -16.29 15.40 6.72
N GLY A 236 -15.41 14.46 6.37
CA GLY A 236 -15.76 13.31 5.56
C GLY A 236 -14.71 12.21 5.62
N ILE A 237 -15.21 10.98 5.51
CA ILE A 237 -14.39 9.76 5.47
C ILE A 237 -14.84 8.95 4.26
N LYS A 238 -13.87 8.39 3.52
CA LYS A 238 -14.13 7.45 2.44
C LYS A 238 -14.05 6.02 2.98
N LEU A 239 -15.07 5.23 2.73
CA LEU A 239 -15.11 3.81 3.06
C LEU A 239 -15.00 2.97 1.79
N TYR A 240 -14.17 1.93 1.82
CA TYR A 240 -14.06 0.95 0.74
C TYR A 240 -14.66 -0.39 1.15
N PHE A 241 -15.50 -0.92 0.26
CA PHE A 241 -16.10 -2.24 0.40
C PHE A 241 -15.89 -3.06 -0.86
N MET A 242 -15.82 -4.37 -0.68
CA MET A 242 -15.79 -5.37 -1.75
C MET A 242 -17.16 -6.04 -1.84
N LEU A 243 -17.58 -6.39 -3.06
CA LEU A 243 -18.76 -7.21 -3.33
C LEU A 243 -18.32 -8.50 -4.03
N GLY A 244 -19.06 -9.57 -3.82
CA GLY A 244 -18.76 -10.89 -4.40
C GLY A 244 -17.68 -11.64 -3.62
N LEU A 245 -17.52 -11.36 -2.33
CA LEU A 245 -16.61 -12.10 -1.47
C LEU A 245 -17.07 -13.55 -1.25
N PRO A 246 -16.15 -14.52 -1.10
CA PRO A 246 -16.53 -15.88 -0.75
C PRO A 246 -17.40 -15.93 0.51
N THR A 247 -18.51 -16.69 0.46
CA THR A 247 -19.52 -16.82 1.53
C THR A 247 -20.38 -15.59 1.80
N GLU A 248 -20.32 -14.56 0.94
CA GLU A 248 -21.16 -13.38 1.06
C GLU A 248 -22.64 -13.73 0.91
N THR A 249 -23.48 -13.10 1.72
CA THR A 249 -24.95 -13.20 1.68
C THR A 249 -25.57 -11.82 1.47
N ASP A 250 -26.86 -11.76 1.16
CA ASP A 250 -27.59 -10.49 1.00
C ASP A 250 -27.53 -9.64 2.27
N GLU A 251 -27.54 -10.27 3.45
CA GLU A 251 -27.39 -9.57 4.74
C GLU A 251 -26.02 -8.91 4.87
N ASP A 252 -24.96 -9.51 4.32
CA ASP A 252 -23.63 -8.90 4.34
C ASP A 252 -23.56 -7.66 3.45
N VAL A 253 -24.26 -7.69 2.31
CA VAL A 253 -24.37 -6.54 1.40
C VAL A 253 -25.20 -5.43 2.04
N LEU A 254 -26.35 -5.75 2.64
CA LEU A 254 -27.17 -4.79 3.39
C LEU A 254 -26.40 -4.17 4.58
N GLY A 255 -25.58 -4.97 5.24
CA GLY A 255 -24.68 -4.53 6.31
C GLY A 255 -23.74 -3.40 5.91
N ILE A 256 -23.43 -3.23 4.61
CA ILE A 256 -22.65 -2.07 4.12
C ILE A 256 -23.42 -0.78 4.38
N ALA A 257 -24.72 -0.75 4.06
CA ALA A 257 -25.55 0.42 4.28
C ALA A 257 -25.75 0.70 5.78
N GLU A 258 -25.90 -0.35 6.59
CA GLU A 258 -26.03 -0.21 8.05
C GLU A 258 -24.76 0.38 8.66
N LEU A 259 -23.59 -0.13 8.30
CA LEU A 259 -22.30 0.37 8.77
C LEU A 259 -22.07 1.82 8.32
N ALA A 260 -22.42 2.15 7.07
CA ALA A 260 -22.32 3.52 6.56
C ALA A 260 -23.27 4.48 7.33
N ASN A 261 -24.48 4.04 7.68
CA ASN A 261 -25.42 4.80 8.49
C ASN A 261 -24.90 5.04 9.92
N GLN A 262 -24.23 4.06 10.53
CA GLN A 262 -23.59 4.23 11.85
C GLN A 262 -22.47 5.27 11.80
N VAL A 263 -21.65 5.26 10.75
CA VAL A 263 -20.62 6.29 10.53
C VAL A 263 -21.24 7.65 10.30
N LEU A 264 -22.34 7.75 9.52
CA LEU A 264 -23.08 8.99 9.31
C LEU A 264 -23.72 9.51 10.60
N HIS A 265 -24.24 8.61 11.44
CA HIS A 265 -24.76 8.99 12.75
C HIS A 265 -23.65 9.58 13.64
N THR A 266 -22.50 8.91 13.68
CA THR A 266 -21.32 9.42 14.39
C THR A 266 -20.91 10.81 13.86
N TRP A 267 -20.87 11.00 12.53
CA TRP A 267 -20.58 12.30 11.93
C TRP A 267 -21.55 13.39 12.39
N ARG A 268 -22.86 13.10 12.40
CA ARG A 268 -23.90 14.06 12.85
C ARG A 268 -23.70 14.50 14.30
N MET A 269 -23.28 13.60 15.18
CA MET A 269 -23.05 13.93 16.59
C MET A 269 -21.91 14.93 16.80
N TYR A 270 -20.87 14.87 15.96
CA TYR A 270 -19.66 15.69 16.14
C TYR A 270 -19.59 16.89 15.19
N CYS A 271 -20.06 16.77 13.96
CA CYS A 271 -19.96 17.84 12.97
C CYS A 271 -21.16 18.78 12.97
N LEU A 272 -22.38 18.35 13.37
CA LEU A 272 -23.54 19.24 13.46
C LEU A 272 -23.53 20.12 14.72
N LEU A 273 -22.93 19.72 15.81
CA LEU A 273 -22.72 20.55 16.99
C LEU A 273 -21.85 21.78 16.67
N TYR A 274 -20.92 21.66 15.74
CA TYR A 274 -20.06 22.78 15.31
C TYR A 274 -20.79 23.79 14.41
N THR A 275 -21.89 23.40 13.75
CA THR A 275 -22.70 24.32 12.90
C THR A 275 -23.79 25.03 13.68
N SER A 276 -24.23 24.50 14.83
CA SER A 276 -25.20 25.16 15.70
C SER A 276 -24.58 26.31 16.48
N ASP A 277 -23.34 26.17 16.96
CA ASP A 277 -22.65 27.23 17.69
C ASP A 277 -22.30 28.42 16.79
N ALA A 278 -21.94 28.16 15.52
CA ALA A 278 -21.65 29.21 14.54
C ALA A 278 -22.92 30.03 14.16
N ALA A 279 -24.12 29.46 14.32
CA ALA A 279 -25.39 30.17 14.07
C ALA A 279 -25.83 31.05 15.27
N ASP A 280 -25.39 30.71 16.47
CA ASP A 280 -25.69 31.50 17.69
C ASP A 280 -24.73 32.68 17.91
N GLU A 281 -23.46 32.57 17.43
CA GLU A 281 -22.53 33.70 17.43
C GLU A 281 -22.82 34.78 16.37
N ALA A 282 -23.67 34.46 15.39
CA ALA A 282 -24.09 35.39 14.33
C ALA A 282 -25.38 36.15 14.64
N ARG A 283 -25.95 35.99 15.85
CA ARG A 283 -27.07 36.77 16.38
C ARG A 283 -26.63 37.76 17.44
#